data_4afefd5feb13c9ff3ce5298d93a120b7
#
_entry.id   4afefd5feb13c9ff3ce5298d93a120b7
#
_cell.length_a   1.000
_cell.length_b   1.000
_cell.length_c   1.000
_cell.angle_alpha   90.00
_cell.angle_beta   90.00
_cell.angle_gamma   90.00
#
_symmetry.space_group_name_H-M   'P 1'
#
loop_
_entity.id
_entity.type
_entity.pdbx_description
1 polymer ?
#
loop_
_entity_poly.entity_id
_entity_poly.type
_entity_poly.pdbx_seq_one_letter_code
_entity_poly.pdbx_strand_id
1 'polypeptide(L)'
;SSKTLQSLAELDGKNPTNRKLNVQTWNTAEGAKVLFVEAHELPMFDMRILFAAGSSQDGNTPGLALLTNAMLNEGVPGKDVGQIAAGFEGLGADFSNGAYRDMALVSLRSLSAADKRDAALTLFDQVIGQPTFPADSLARIKNQLLAGFEYQKQNPGKLASIELFKRLYGDHP
;
A
#
# COMPACT_ATOMS: atom_id res chain seq x y z
N SER A 1 6.22 24.10 37.63
CA SER A 1 4.99 23.50 38.17
C SER A 1 4.70 22.22 37.38
N SER A 2 4.89 21.06 38.05
CA SER A 2 4.52 19.77 37.51
C SER A 2 3.00 19.67 37.41
N LYS A 3 2.47 19.58 36.18
CA LYS A 3 1.07 19.22 35.97
C LYS A 3 0.90 17.77 36.44
N THR A 4 0.08 17.56 37.45
CA THR A 4 -0.36 16.24 37.88
C THR A 4 -1.10 15.59 36.71
N LEU A 5 -0.63 14.42 36.27
CA LEU A 5 -1.33 13.63 35.26
C LEU A 5 -2.68 13.18 35.90
N GLN A 6 -3.77 13.67 35.34
CA GLN A 6 -5.11 13.22 35.70
C GLN A 6 -5.29 11.77 35.25
N SER A 7 -5.82 10.91 36.11
CA SER A 7 -6.09 9.53 35.75
C SER A 7 -7.24 9.46 34.72
N LEU A 8 -7.26 8.42 33.90
CA LEU A 8 -8.36 8.17 32.95
C LEU A 8 -9.76 8.12 33.61
N ALA A 9 -9.83 7.90 34.93
CA ALA A 9 -11.08 7.91 35.71
C ALA A 9 -11.63 9.32 35.95
N GLU A 10 -10.81 10.36 35.78
CA GLU A 10 -11.23 11.76 35.92
C GLU A 10 -11.67 12.40 34.58
N LEU A 11 -11.48 11.70 33.47
CA LEU A 11 -12.07 12.06 32.20
C LEU A 11 -13.58 11.78 32.29
N ASP A 12 -14.32 12.87 32.46
CA ASP A 12 -15.78 12.93 32.53
C ASP A 12 -16.40 11.91 31.56
N GLY A 13 -16.96 10.81 32.03
CA GLY A 13 -17.45 9.60 31.35
C GLY A 13 -18.11 9.69 29.97
N LYS A 14 -17.72 10.69 29.21
CA LYS A 14 -17.98 10.79 27.77
C LYS A 14 -16.99 9.86 27.07
N ASN A 15 -17.43 8.63 26.81
CA ASN A 15 -16.78 7.80 25.80
C ASN A 15 -16.50 8.68 24.58
N PRO A 16 -15.24 8.72 24.11
CA PRO A 16 -14.97 9.40 22.85
C PRO A 16 -15.93 8.82 21.82
N THR A 17 -16.78 9.66 21.27
CA THR A 17 -17.70 9.28 20.19
C THR A 17 -16.82 8.62 19.12
N ASN A 18 -16.99 7.32 18.93
CA ASN A 18 -16.32 6.60 17.86
C ASN A 18 -16.63 7.33 16.56
N ARG A 19 -15.63 8.01 16.01
CA ARG A 19 -15.74 8.64 14.70
C ARG A 19 -16.09 7.56 13.70
N LYS A 20 -17.27 7.60 13.14
CA LYS A 20 -17.60 6.81 11.97
C LYS A 20 -16.82 7.40 10.79
N LEU A 21 -15.75 6.69 10.37
CA LEU A 21 -15.11 6.99 9.11
C LEU A 21 -16.12 6.76 7.99
N ASN A 22 -16.35 7.78 7.17
CA ASN A 22 -17.16 7.64 5.97
C ASN A 22 -16.32 7.02 4.87
N VAL A 23 -16.33 5.69 4.77
CA VAL A 23 -15.61 4.95 3.74
C VAL A 23 -16.54 4.79 2.54
N GLN A 24 -16.18 5.41 1.43
CA GLN A 24 -16.82 5.20 0.14
C GLN A 24 -16.15 4.05 -0.57
N THR A 25 -16.93 3.17 -1.18
CA THR A 25 -16.42 1.97 -1.84
C THR A 25 -17.11 1.77 -3.19
N TRP A 26 -16.33 1.46 -4.22
CA TRP A 26 -16.84 1.07 -5.53
C TRP A 26 -15.86 0.14 -6.23
N ASN A 27 -16.30 -0.48 -7.34
CA ASN A 27 -15.45 -1.28 -8.20
C ASN A 27 -15.17 -0.55 -9.51
N THR A 28 -13.95 -0.72 -10.03
CA THR A 28 -13.62 -0.29 -11.39
C THR A 28 -14.25 -1.23 -12.42
N ALA A 29 -14.29 -0.81 -13.68
CA ALA A 29 -14.78 -1.64 -14.79
C ALA A 29 -13.99 -2.97 -14.92
N GLU A 30 -12.70 -2.96 -14.55
CA GLU A 30 -11.80 -4.11 -14.58
C GLU A 30 -11.88 -4.98 -13.30
N GLY A 31 -12.78 -4.62 -12.38
CA GLY A 31 -13.03 -5.41 -11.16
C GLY A 31 -12.14 -5.08 -9.95
N ALA A 32 -11.30 -4.07 -10.02
CA ALA A 32 -10.56 -3.60 -8.85
C ALA A 32 -11.48 -2.88 -7.86
N LYS A 33 -11.28 -3.10 -6.56
CA LYS A 33 -12.06 -2.47 -5.51
C LYS A 33 -11.37 -1.19 -5.04
N VAL A 34 -12.09 -0.08 -5.05
CA VAL A 34 -11.61 1.22 -4.55
C VAL A 34 -12.24 1.52 -3.20
N LEU A 35 -11.42 1.90 -2.24
CA LEU A 35 -11.80 2.43 -0.95
C LEU A 35 -11.35 3.90 -0.88
N PHE A 36 -12.25 4.81 -0.55
CA PHE A 36 -11.96 6.23 -0.45
C PHE A 36 -12.45 6.78 0.89
N VAL A 37 -11.60 7.52 1.57
CA VAL A 37 -11.91 8.20 2.84
C VAL A 37 -11.49 9.65 2.74
N GLU A 38 -12.43 10.56 2.92
CA GLU A 38 -12.17 12.00 3.04
C GLU A 38 -12.07 12.39 4.51
N ALA A 39 -11.02 13.14 4.87
CA ALA A 39 -10.85 13.70 6.19
C ALA A 39 -11.37 15.16 6.20
N HIS A 40 -12.48 15.41 6.92
CA HIS A 40 -13.07 16.75 6.96
C HIS A 40 -12.33 17.74 7.86
N GLU A 41 -11.56 17.24 8.81
CA GLU A 41 -10.81 18.12 9.76
C GLU A 41 -9.46 18.54 9.22
N LEU A 42 -8.83 17.69 8.41
CA LEU A 42 -7.65 18.00 7.64
C LEU A 42 -8.02 17.96 6.17
N PRO A 43 -7.52 18.87 5.33
CA PRO A 43 -7.85 18.88 3.90
C PRO A 43 -7.10 17.77 3.17
N MET A 44 -7.42 16.52 3.49
CA MET A 44 -6.76 15.31 3.00
C MET A 44 -7.77 14.22 2.66
N PHE A 45 -7.34 13.29 1.82
CA PHE A 45 -8.07 12.04 1.57
C PHE A 45 -7.12 10.86 1.49
N ASP A 46 -7.64 9.68 1.75
CA ASP A 46 -6.99 8.39 1.53
C ASP A 46 -7.77 7.61 0.47
N MET A 47 -7.06 7.06 -0.49
CA MET A 47 -7.60 6.18 -1.51
C MET A 47 -6.79 4.89 -1.55
N ARG A 48 -7.47 3.74 -1.56
CA ARG A 48 -6.86 2.42 -1.70
C ARG A 48 -7.52 1.68 -2.84
N ILE A 49 -6.71 1.06 -3.68
CA ILE A 49 -7.18 0.20 -4.76
C ILE A 49 -6.67 -1.21 -4.50
N LEU A 50 -7.60 -2.17 -4.46
CA LEU A 50 -7.33 -3.57 -4.24
C LEU A 50 -7.57 -4.33 -5.54
N PHE A 51 -6.57 -5.13 -5.92
CA PHE A 51 -6.63 -5.99 -7.10
C PHE A 51 -6.61 -7.45 -6.66
N ALA A 52 -7.31 -8.31 -7.38
CA ALA A 52 -7.19 -9.76 -7.25
C ALA A 52 -5.89 -10.25 -7.93
N ALA A 53 -4.76 -9.79 -7.41
CA ALA A 53 -3.42 -10.00 -7.98
C ALA A 53 -2.40 -10.31 -6.88
N GLY A 54 -2.78 -11.09 -5.89
CA GLY A 54 -1.89 -11.57 -4.83
C GLY A 54 -1.06 -12.77 -5.24
N SER A 55 -0.24 -13.30 -4.32
CA SER A 55 0.66 -14.43 -4.56
C SER A 55 -0.09 -15.73 -4.94
N SER A 56 -1.37 -15.85 -4.62
CA SER A 56 -2.22 -16.97 -5.08
C SER A 56 -2.36 -17.03 -6.60
N GLN A 57 -2.09 -15.93 -7.30
CA GLN A 57 -2.12 -15.86 -8.76
C GLN A 57 -0.76 -16.15 -9.42
N ASP A 58 0.29 -16.39 -8.64
CA ASP A 58 1.66 -16.58 -9.15
C ASP A 58 1.84 -17.86 -10.00
N GLY A 59 0.96 -18.85 -9.85
CA GLY A 59 1.06 -20.12 -10.54
C GLY A 59 2.42 -20.78 -10.30
N ASN A 60 3.15 -21.08 -11.40
CA ASN A 60 4.48 -21.70 -11.34
C ASN A 60 5.64 -20.70 -11.17
N THR A 61 5.34 -19.41 -10.92
CA THR A 61 6.35 -18.36 -10.78
C THR A 61 6.21 -17.67 -9.42
N PRO A 62 6.64 -18.33 -8.33
CA PRO A 62 6.50 -17.76 -6.98
C PRO A 62 7.19 -16.41 -6.86
N GLY A 63 6.51 -15.44 -6.24
CA GLY A 63 7.00 -14.08 -6.04
C GLY A 63 6.71 -13.11 -7.19
N LEU A 64 5.99 -13.54 -8.22
CA LEU A 64 5.66 -12.68 -9.37
C LEU A 64 4.77 -11.50 -8.94
N ALA A 65 3.72 -11.74 -8.18
CA ALA A 65 2.83 -10.68 -7.69
C ALA A 65 3.59 -9.68 -6.82
N LEU A 66 4.43 -10.15 -5.91
CA LEU A 66 5.25 -9.30 -5.05
C LEU A 66 6.22 -8.43 -5.87
N LEU A 67 6.93 -9.03 -6.81
CA LEU A 67 7.88 -8.32 -7.67
C LEU A 67 7.17 -7.31 -8.56
N THR A 68 6.08 -7.69 -9.21
CA THR A 68 5.29 -6.81 -10.07
C THR A 68 4.77 -5.60 -9.30
N ASN A 69 4.20 -5.83 -8.13
CA ASN A 69 3.70 -4.74 -7.28
C ASN A 69 4.84 -3.82 -6.82
N ALA A 70 5.97 -4.37 -6.39
CA ALA A 70 7.14 -3.58 -5.97
C ALA A 70 7.74 -2.74 -7.10
N MET A 71 7.52 -3.11 -8.35
CA MET A 71 8.04 -2.41 -9.53
C MET A 71 7.13 -1.28 -10.04
N LEU A 72 5.89 -1.15 -9.55
CA LEU A 72 4.92 -0.19 -10.10
C LEU A 72 5.42 1.25 -10.11
N ASN A 73 6.06 1.69 -9.03
CA ASN A 73 6.57 3.06 -8.88
C ASN A 73 8.04 3.24 -9.25
N GLU A 74 8.63 2.28 -9.94
CA GLU A 74 10.04 2.34 -10.36
C GLU A 74 10.27 3.09 -11.67
N GLY A 75 9.24 3.30 -12.47
CA GLY A 75 9.30 4.08 -13.69
C GLY A 75 7.95 4.20 -14.38
N VAL A 76 7.71 5.35 -14.98
CA VAL A 76 6.62 5.63 -15.93
C VAL A 76 7.20 6.33 -17.16
N PRO A 77 6.47 6.46 -18.27
CA PRO A 77 6.98 7.20 -19.40
C PRO A 77 7.46 8.61 -19.02
N GLY A 78 8.74 8.90 -19.26
CA GLY A 78 9.36 10.19 -19.00
C GLY A 78 9.75 10.48 -17.53
N LYS A 79 9.56 9.53 -16.62
CA LYS A 79 9.96 9.70 -15.20
C LYS A 79 10.60 8.42 -14.66
N ASP A 80 11.76 8.56 -14.05
CA ASP A 80 12.40 7.50 -13.26
C ASP A 80 11.84 7.42 -11.82
N VAL A 81 12.32 6.46 -11.05
CA VAL A 81 11.88 6.25 -9.66
C VAL A 81 12.09 7.49 -8.78
N GLY A 82 13.19 8.20 -8.94
CA GLY A 82 13.49 9.43 -8.18
C GLY A 82 12.53 10.56 -8.53
N GLN A 83 12.21 10.72 -9.80
CA GLN A 83 11.25 11.72 -10.28
C GLN A 83 9.82 11.42 -9.85
N ILE A 84 9.42 10.15 -9.81
CA ILE A 84 8.12 9.73 -9.27
C ILE A 84 8.04 10.05 -7.78
N ALA A 85 9.03 9.67 -6.99
CA ALA A 85 9.08 9.95 -5.55
C ALA A 85 9.04 11.45 -5.26
N ALA A 86 9.87 12.24 -5.95
CA ALA A 86 9.89 13.71 -5.82
C ALA A 86 8.55 14.34 -6.26
N GLY A 87 7.88 13.76 -7.25
CA GLY A 87 6.57 14.20 -7.71
C GLY A 87 5.51 14.09 -6.62
N PHE A 88 5.39 12.95 -5.97
CA PHE A 88 4.47 12.77 -4.83
C PHE A 88 4.85 13.65 -3.65
N GLU A 89 6.12 13.67 -3.26
CA GLU A 89 6.61 14.48 -2.14
C GLU A 89 6.32 15.98 -2.33
N GLY A 90 6.59 16.51 -3.51
CA GLY A 90 6.33 17.91 -3.85
C GLY A 90 4.85 18.29 -3.82
N LEU A 91 3.95 17.32 -3.93
CA LEU A 91 2.49 17.50 -3.82
C LEU A 91 1.98 17.29 -2.39
N GLY A 92 2.85 16.93 -1.43
CA GLY A 92 2.42 16.52 -0.10
C GLY A 92 1.60 15.24 -0.12
N ALA A 93 1.90 14.35 -1.07
CA ALA A 93 1.22 13.07 -1.24
C ALA A 93 2.13 11.90 -0.88
N ASP A 94 1.53 10.82 -0.39
CA ASP A 94 2.19 9.54 -0.10
C ASP A 94 1.62 8.44 -0.98
N PHE A 95 2.50 7.78 -1.73
CA PHE A 95 2.20 6.54 -2.44
C PHE A 95 2.72 5.35 -1.65
N SER A 96 1.92 4.30 -1.54
CA SER A 96 2.36 3.02 -1.02
C SER A 96 1.75 1.85 -1.80
N ASN A 97 2.42 0.72 -1.77
CA ASN A 97 2.01 -0.51 -2.43
C ASN A 97 2.38 -1.73 -1.61
N GLY A 98 1.68 -2.83 -1.83
CA GLY A 98 1.95 -4.11 -1.19
C GLY A 98 1.26 -5.24 -1.94
N ALA A 99 1.85 -6.43 -1.85
CA ALA A 99 1.25 -7.65 -2.35
C ALA A 99 1.07 -8.64 -1.20
N TYR A 100 -0.11 -9.24 -1.17
CA TYR A 100 -0.53 -10.20 -0.16
C TYR A 100 -0.89 -11.52 -0.84
N ARG A 101 -1.38 -12.50 -0.08
CA ARG A 101 -1.75 -13.78 -0.65
C ARG A 101 -2.88 -13.67 -1.70
N ASP A 102 -3.95 -12.99 -1.35
CA ASP A 102 -5.18 -12.95 -2.15
C ASP A 102 -5.37 -11.65 -2.92
N MET A 103 -4.54 -10.62 -2.64
CA MET A 103 -4.70 -9.30 -3.23
C MET A 103 -3.39 -8.54 -3.34
N ALA A 104 -3.33 -7.62 -4.29
CA ALA A 104 -2.37 -6.54 -4.32
C ALA A 104 -3.08 -5.23 -3.95
N LEU A 105 -2.35 -4.34 -3.30
CA LEU A 105 -2.85 -3.06 -2.82
C LEU A 105 -1.95 -1.94 -3.33
N VAL A 106 -2.56 -0.87 -3.80
CA VAL A 106 -1.92 0.43 -3.98
C VAL A 106 -2.71 1.50 -3.24
N SER A 107 -2.03 2.45 -2.63
CA SER A 107 -2.69 3.50 -1.89
C SER A 107 -2.06 4.87 -2.15
N LEU A 108 -2.90 5.88 -2.06
CA LEU A 108 -2.55 7.28 -2.17
C LEU A 108 -3.17 8.03 -1.00
N ARG A 109 -2.34 8.75 -0.24
CA ARG A 109 -2.79 9.83 0.64
C ARG A 109 -2.43 11.14 0.00
N SER A 110 -3.35 12.09 -0.09
CA SER A 110 -3.12 13.37 -0.73
C SER A 110 -3.89 14.50 -0.05
N LEU A 111 -3.41 15.72 -0.29
CA LEU A 111 -4.16 16.92 0.03
C LEU A 111 -5.40 17.02 -0.87
N SER A 112 -6.50 17.58 -0.32
CA SER A 112 -7.78 17.73 -1.03
C SER A 112 -7.84 18.98 -1.92
N ALA A 113 -6.90 19.94 -1.76
CA ALA A 113 -6.85 21.13 -2.59
C ALA A 113 -6.73 20.73 -4.08
N ALA A 114 -7.56 21.34 -4.93
CA ALA A 114 -7.78 20.88 -6.31
C ALA A 114 -6.49 20.74 -7.14
N ASP A 115 -5.56 21.69 -7.02
CA ASP A 115 -4.28 21.66 -7.72
C ASP A 115 -3.40 20.49 -7.26
N LYS A 116 -3.34 20.24 -5.96
CA LYS A 116 -2.57 19.12 -5.37
C LYS A 116 -3.24 17.78 -5.64
N ARG A 117 -4.53 17.69 -5.41
CA ARG A 117 -5.34 16.50 -5.63
C ARG A 117 -5.25 16.01 -7.07
N ASP A 118 -5.49 16.90 -8.04
CA ASP A 118 -5.56 16.51 -9.44
C ASP A 118 -4.19 16.08 -9.96
N ALA A 119 -3.11 16.76 -9.57
CA ALA A 119 -1.76 16.36 -9.92
C ALA A 119 -1.35 15.02 -9.26
N ALA A 120 -1.71 14.79 -7.99
CA ALA A 120 -1.43 13.55 -7.30
C ALA A 120 -2.19 12.37 -7.93
N LEU A 121 -3.46 12.54 -8.26
CA LEU A 121 -4.27 11.52 -8.94
C LEU A 121 -3.74 11.22 -10.35
N THR A 122 -3.29 12.22 -11.09
CA THR A 122 -2.67 12.03 -12.40
C THR A 122 -1.40 11.19 -12.31
N LEU A 123 -0.51 11.51 -11.37
CA LEU A 123 0.71 10.72 -11.17
C LEU A 123 0.40 9.30 -10.68
N PHE A 124 -0.57 9.16 -9.79
CA PHE A 124 -1.03 7.86 -9.30
C PHE A 124 -1.58 6.98 -10.43
N ASP A 125 -2.38 7.55 -11.31
CA ASP A 125 -2.91 6.87 -12.50
C ASP A 125 -1.79 6.39 -13.44
N GLN A 126 -0.78 7.23 -13.69
CA GLN A 126 0.39 6.86 -14.47
C GLN A 126 1.16 5.68 -13.85
N VAL A 127 1.40 5.70 -12.55
CA VAL A 127 2.12 4.64 -11.84
C VAL A 127 1.39 3.30 -11.91
N ILE A 128 0.07 3.31 -11.81
CA ILE A 128 -0.73 2.08 -11.88
C ILE A 128 -0.93 1.61 -13.32
N GLY A 129 -1.25 2.54 -14.22
CA GLY A 129 -1.67 2.23 -15.58
C GLY A 129 -0.55 2.11 -16.59
N GLN A 130 0.59 2.73 -16.35
CA GLN A 130 1.69 2.84 -17.32
C GLN A 130 3.09 2.57 -16.72
N PRO A 131 3.26 1.55 -15.87
CA PRO A 131 4.58 1.23 -15.34
C PRO A 131 5.50 0.72 -16.46
N THR A 132 6.75 1.19 -16.48
CA THR A 132 7.71 0.83 -17.53
C THR A 132 8.61 -0.35 -17.17
N PHE A 133 8.63 -0.76 -15.90
CA PHE A 133 9.45 -1.87 -15.39
C PHE A 133 10.93 -1.79 -15.81
N PRO A 134 11.70 -0.74 -15.43
CA PRO A 134 13.06 -0.58 -15.88
C PRO A 134 13.95 -1.77 -15.44
N ALA A 135 14.85 -2.22 -16.32
CA ALA A 135 15.65 -3.41 -16.09
C ALA A 135 16.66 -3.30 -14.92
N ASP A 136 17.22 -2.11 -14.72
CA ASP A 136 18.11 -1.80 -13.58
C ASP A 136 17.33 -1.80 -12.25
N SER A 137 16.15 -1.22 -12.22
CA SER A 137 15.24 -1.29 -11.07
C SER A 137 14.82 -2.73 -10.79
N LEU A 138 14.53 -3.52 -11.83
CA LEU A 138 14.18 -4.94 -11.67
C LEU A 138 15.29 -5.72 -10.98
N ALA A 139 16.54 -5.55 -11.40
CA ALA A 139 17.68 -6.21 -10.77
C ALA A 139 17.85 -5.80 -9.30
N ARG A 140 17.71 -4.50 -8.99
CA ARG A 140 17.82 -3.98 -7.64
C ARG A 140 16.70 -4.50 -6.73
N ILE A 141 15.44 -4.42 -7.17
CA ILE A 141 14.28 -4.87 -6.40
C ILE A 141 14.34 -6.39 -6.17
N LYS A 142 14.70 -7.16 -7.21
CA LYS A 142 14.90 -8.62 -7.08
C LYS A 142 15.93 -8.94 -5.99
N ASN A 143 17.06 -8.26 -5.98
CA ASN A 143 18.09 -8.46 -4.96
C ASN A 143 17.61 -8.07 -3.55
N GLN A 144 16.86 -7.00 -3.42
CA GLN A 144 16.26 -6.58 -2.14
C GLN A 144 15.27 -7.63 -1.62
N LEU A 145 14.41 -8.18 -2.49
CA LEU A 145 13.45 -9.22 -2.11
C LEU A 145 14.16 -10.51 -1.70
N LEU A 146 15.18 -10.92 -2.44
CA LEU A 146 15.97 -12.10 -2.08
C LEU A 146 16.67 -11.94 -0.72
N ALA A 147 17.26 -10.78 -0.46
CA ALA A 147 17.84 -10.48 0.85
C ALA A 147 16.79 -10.52 1.98
N GLY A 148 15.58 -10.00 1.72
CA GLY A 148 14.46 -10.07 2.65
C GLY A 148 14.03 -11.52 2.93
N PHE A 149 13.97 -12.38 1.94
CA PHE A 149 13.66 -13.81 2.12
C PHE A 149 14.72 -14.54 2.93
N GLU A 150 16.01 -14.27 2.68
CA GLU A 150 17.10 -14.85 3.49
C GLU A 150 17.01 -14.40 4.95
N TYR A 151 16.68 -13.14 5.21
CA TYR A 151 16.43 -12.66 6.57
C TYR A 151 15.24 -13.36 7.22
N GLN A 152 14.14 -13.58 6.49
CA GLN A 152 12.96 -14.29 6.99
C GLN A 152 13.26 -15.75 7.36
N LYS A 153 14.13 -16.45 6.61
CA LYS A 153 14.57 -17.83 6.92
C LYS A 153 15.27 -17.93 8.27
N GLN A 154 15.85 -16.85 8.76
CA GLN A 154 16.51 -16.78 10.07
C GLN A 154 15.55 -16.41 11.22
N ASN A 155 14.28 -16.13 10.91
CA ASN A 155 13.27 -15.75 11.89
C ASN A 155 12.35 -16.93 12.21
N PRO A 156 12.47 -17.57 13.42
CA PRO A 156 11.66 -18.74 13.78
C PRO A 156 10.15 -18.50 13.73
N GLY A 157 9.71 -17.30 14.12
CA GLY A 157 8.29 -16.93 14.08
C GLY A 157 7.72 -16.87 12.68
N LYS A 158 8.49 -16.36 11.72
CA LYS A 158 8.11 -16.34 10.31
C LYS A 158 8.06 -17.75 9.71
N LEU A 159 9.04 -18.60 10.03
CA LEU A 159 9.05 -20.00 9.59
C LEU A 159 7.86 -20.77 10.16
N ALA A 160 7.54 -20.57 11.43
CA ALA A 160 6.39 -21.19 12.08
C ALA A 160 5.07 -20.74 11.42
N SER A 161 4.92 -19.47 11.08
CA SER A 161 3.76 -18.95 10.37
C SER A 161 3.61 -19.56 8.97
N ILE A 162 4.70 -19.64 8.20
CA ILE A 162 4.70 -20.25 6.86
C ILE A 162 4.28 -21.72 6.95
N GLU A 163 4.85 -22.48 7.88
CA GLU A 163 4.52 -23.88 8.06
C GLU A 163 3.07 -24.08 8.53
N LEU A 164 2.59 -23.21 9.42
CA LEU A 164 1.19 -23.22 9.87
C LEU A 164 0.23 -23.01 8.69
N PHE A 165 0.46 -21.99 7.87
CA PHE A 165 -0.37 -21.71 6.70
C PHE A 165 -0.33 -22.86 5.69
N LYS A 166 0.84 -23.44 5.45
CA LYS A 166 0.99 -24.61 4.58
C LYS A 166 0.17 -25.80 5.07
N ARG A 167 0.15 -26.05 6.36
CA ARG A 167 -0.64 -27.14 6.96
C ARG A 167 -2.15 -26.87 6.97
N LEU A 168 -2.54 -25.60 7.17
CA LEU A 168 -3.96 -25.23 7.21
C LEU A 168 -4.60 -25.22 5.82
N TYR A 169 -3.88 -24.76 4.83
CA TYR A 169 -4.43 -24.53 3.49
C TYR A 169 -3.92 -25.54 2.44
N GLY A 170 -2.88 -26.34 2.75
CA GLY A 170 -2.35 -27.35 1.82
C GLY A 170 -1.91 -26.73 0.50
N ASP A 171 -2.36 -27.35 -0.59
CA ASP A 171 -2.12 -26.90 -1.97
C ASP A 171 -3.13 -25.85 -2.46
N HIS A 172 -3.93 -25.27 -1.58
CA HIS A 172 -4.86 -24.19 -1.93
C HIS A 172 -4.05 -22.97 -2.40
N PRO A 173 -4.35 -22.42 -3.62
CA PRO A 173 -3.63 -21.28 -4.17
C PRO A 173 -3.74 -20.03 -3.29
#